data_fa0a11bf562ef007eb6b9bc7adbc37b8
#
_entry.id   fa0a11bf562ef007eb6b9bc7adbc37b8
#
_cell.length_a   1.000
_cell.length_b   1.000
_cell.length_c   1.000
_cell.angle_alpha   90.00
_cell.angle_beta   90.00
_cell.angle_gamma   90.00
#
_symmetry.space_group_name_H-M   'P 1'
#
loop_
_entity.id
_entity.type
_entity.pdbx_description
1 polymer ?
#
loop_
_entity_poly.entity_id
_entity_poly.type
_entity_poly.pdbx_seq_one_letter_code
_entity_poly.pdbx_strand_id
1 'polypeptide(L)'
;NSDPQFLADFLSSELGVNVRIHHVHSEMGKIASLESGEAHIGLMTPESSWLGWKQHGLSVMAAVQNYEETTNNFPQAWVRSDSSIALAYLDDDPSTDPISMMEGRASCHTGWLDSIGMLLPMGHLIGNGYVDTDGSSGDIESLRGLIHGFFSNESSIPGHDSPYFGALGAIRCLSEGIGEVAFSTEGIVSESCDNDNPEDDEDWCLGINQYVPISVFDPLPTTSVVYNPSTLDVRSRTAVLNALVSLNYDMYLENYSTAGGTYTGCYDISIHKVDEDSPKGECGSEVLANILDGPGIVRATSQDHIGPFSDSIRHIPGVAEFFQEEV
;
A
#
# COMPACT_ATOMS: atom_id res chain seq x y z
N ASN A 1 20.68 -2.95 -2.79
CA ASN A 1 20.44 -1.49 -2.85
C ASN A 1 20.67 -1.05 -4.29
N SER A 2 19.62 -1.02 -5.09
CA SER A 2 19.71 -0.43 -6.43
C SER A 2 19.91 1.07 -6.31
N ASP A 3 20.83 1.59 -7.09
CA ASP A 3 21.07 3.02 -7.13
C ASP A 3 19.94 3.68 -7.95
N PRO A 4 19.16 4.63 -7.39
CA PRO A 4 18.17 5.39 -8.14
C PRO A 4 18.74 6.08 -9.40
N GLN A 5 20.06 6.16 -9.51
CA GLN A 5 20.75 6.72 -10.67
C GLN A 5 20.40 5.96 -11.96
N PHE A 6 20.16 4.64 -11.91
CA PHE A 6 19.73 3.88 -13.10
C PHE A 6 18.43 4.42 -13.70
N LEU A 7 17.43 4.72 -12.86
CA LEU A 7 16.18 5.30 -13.33
C LEU A 7 16.40 6.70 -13.93
N ALA A 8 17.27 7.50 -13.32
CA ALA A 8 17.62 8.82 -13.84
C ALA A 8 18.36 8.75 -15.19
N ASP A 9 19.27 7.81 -15.35
CA ASP A 9 20.04 7.60 -16.59
C ASP A 9 19.11 7.09 -17.71
N PHE A 10 18.25 6.13 -17.41
CA PHE A 10 17.21 5.66 -18.33
C PHE A 10 16.32 6.81 -18.80
N LEU A 11 15.74 7.56 -17.87
CA LEU A 11 14.88 8.70 -18.21
C LEU A 11 15.64 9.78 -19.00
N SER A 12 16.93 9.99 -18.70
CA SER A 12 17.74 10.93 -19.47
C SER A 12 17.93 10.50 -20.92
N SER A 13 18.12 9.20 -21.14
CA SER A 13 18.25 8.62 -22.48
C SER A 13 16.94 8.72 -23.27
N GLU A 14 15.82 8.29 -22.67
CA GLU A 14 14.52 8.28 -23.32
C GLU A 14 13.99 9.69 -23.62
N LEU A 15 14.21 10.64 -22.70
CA LEU A 15 13.70 12.00 -22.85
C LEU A 15 14.66 12.95 -23.60
N GLY A 16 15.91 12.55 -23.80
CA GLY A 16 16.92 13.40 -24.40
C GLY A 16 17.28 14.65 -23.56
N VAL A 17 17.07 14.59 -22.24
CA VAL A 17 17.36 15.66 -21.28
C VAL A 17 18.16 15.10 -20.11
N ASN A 18 18.85 15.98 -19.39
CA ASN A 18 19.59 15.55 -18.20
C ASN A 18 18.64 15.42 -17.00
N VAL A 19 18.30 14.20 -16.61
CA VAL A 19 17.53 13.88 -15.41
C VAL A 19 18.49 13.70 -14.23
N ARG A 20 18.13 14.23 -13.07
CA ARG A 20 18.92 14.17 -11.84
C ARG A 20 18.07 13.71 -10.67
N ILE A 21 18.68 12.96 -9.77
CA ILE A 21 18.07 12.62 -8.49
C ILE A 21 18.16 13.83 -7.57
N HIS A 22 17.02 14.20 -7.01
CA HIS A 22 16.89 15.20 -5.95
C HIS A 22 16.65 14.47 -4.63
N HIS A 23 17.62 14.51 -3.71
CA HIS A 23 17.54 13.82 -2.43
C HIS A 23 16.82 14.69 -1.41
N VAL A 24 15.79 14.14 -0.81
CA VAL A 24 15.05 14.72 0.32
C VAL A 24 14.94 13.69 1.44
N HIS A 25 14.80 14.16 2.68
CA HIS A 25 14.87 13.29 3.86
C HIS A 25 13.49 13.00 4.49
N SER A 26 12.43 13.63 3.98
CA SER A 26 11.06 13.44 4.48
C SER A 26 10.04 13.53 3.35
N GLU A 27 8.87 12.97 3.58
CA GLU A 27 7.75 13.05 2.63
C GLU A 27 7.28 14.49 2.45
N MET A 28 7.23 15.30 3.53
CA MET A 28 6.96 16.74 3.41
C MET A 28 8.01 17.48 2.59
N GLY A 29 9.28 17.04 2.68
CA GLY A 29 10.36 17.55 1.81
C GLY A 29 10.11 17.24 0.32
N LYS A 30 9.55 16.06 -0.01
CA LYS A 30 9.14 15.72 -1.38
C LYS A 30 8.02 16.64 -1.87
N ILE A 31 6.99 16.84 -1.05
CA ILE A 31 5.88 17.76 -1.37
C ILE A 31 6.41 19.17 -1.64
N ALA A 32 7.22 19.72 -0.74
CA ALA A 32 7.79 21.07 -0.88
C ALA A 32 8.66 21.21 -2.13
N SER A 33 9.47 20.20 -2.45
CA SER A 33 10.31 20.20 -3.66
C SER A 33 9.50 20.15 -4.96
N LEU A 34 8.37 19.43 -4.96
CA LEU A 34 7.43 19.42 -6.10
C LEU A 34 6.69 20.76 -6.22
N GLU A 35 6.26 21.37 -5.11
CA GLU A 35 5.59 22.67 -5.11
C GLU A 35 6.50 23.78 -5.62
N SER A 36 7.75 23.81 -5.15
CA SER A 36 8.74 24.82 -5.57
C SER A 36 9.24 24.62 -6.99
N GLY A 37 9.05 23.43 -7.58
CA GLY A 37 9.60 23.06 -8.87
C GLY A 37 11.08 22.67 -8.84
N GLU A 38 11.66 22.45 -7.66
CA GLU A 38 13.00 21.88 -7.50
C GLU A 38 13.03 20.42 -7.97
N ALA A 39 11.92 19.70 -7.76
CA ALA A 39 11.65 18.38 -8.36
C ALA A 39 10.44 18.49 -9.31
N HIS A 40 10.45 17.68 -10.38
CA HIS A 40 9.35 17.63 -11.36
C HIS A 40 8.44 16.44 -11.16
N ILE A 41 8.98 15.32 -10.66
CA ILE A 41 8.24 14.10 -10.28
C ILE A 41 8.76 13.60 -8.95
N GLY A 42 7.93 12.91 -8.20
CA GLY A 42 8.28 12.27 -6.94
C GLY A 42 7.56 10.94 -6.78
N LEU A 43 8.24 9.99 -6.13
CA LEU A 43 7.64 8.74 -5.68
C LEU A 43 7.14 8.96 -4.27
N MET A 44 5.84 8.73 -4.05
CA MET A 44 5.18 9.09 -2.80
C MET A 44 4.31 7.95 -2.28
N THR A 45 4.30 7.77 -0.97
CA THR A 45 3.38 6.85 -0.28
C THR A 45 1.91 7.27 -0.50
N PRO A 46 0.93 6.41 -0.21
CA PRO A 46 -0.49 6.76 -0.28
C PRO A 46 -0.84 8.02 0.50
N GLU A 47 -0.37 8.11 1.75
CA GLU A 47 -0.64 9.21 2.68
C GLU A 47 -0.07 10.53 2.14
N SER A 48 1.19 10.50 1.70
CA SER A 48 1.87 11.66 1.11
C SER A 48 1.22 12.10 -0.20
N SER A 49 0.80 11.14 -1.02
CA SER A 49 0.09 11.40 -2.27
C SER A 49 -1.27 12.02 -2.03
N TRP A 50 -1.98 11.54 -1.01
CA TRP A 50 -3.25 12.11 -0.56
C TRP A 50 -3.08 13.55 -0.08
N LEU A 51 -2.11 13.79 0.81
CA LEU A 51 -1.80 15.12 1.33
C LEU A 51 -1.41 16.08 0.19
N GLY A 52 -0.48 15.65 -0.68
CA GLY A 52 -0.05 16.42 -1.85
C GLY A 52 -1.20 16.78 -2.77
N TRP A 53 -2.12 15.84 -3.03
CA TRP A 53 -3.29 16.08 -3.87
C TRP A 53 -4.30 17.00 -3.22
N LYS A 54 -4.67 16.75 -1.95
CA LYS A 54 -5.77 17.47 -1.29
C LYS A 54 -5.40 18.87 -0.83
N GLN A 55 -4.13 19.09 -0.44
CA GLN A 55 -3.73 20.34 0.20
C GLN A 55 -2.70 21.14 -0.59
N HIS A 56 -1.91 20.48 -1.46
CA HIS A 56 -0.78 21.09 -2.14
C HIS A 56 -0.94 21.16 -3.67
N GLY A 57 -2.11 20.79 -4.21
CA GLY A 57 -2.41 20.91 -5.63
C GLY A 57 -1.58 19.98 -6.54
N LEU A 58 -0.91 19.01 -5.96
CA LEU A 58 -0.18 17.99 -6.71
C LEU A 58 -1.14 16.99 -7.38
N SER A 59 -0.63 16.22 -8.33
CA SER A 59 -1.42 15.24 -9.05
C SER A 59 -0.65 13.95 -9.30
N VAL A 60 -1.35 12.82 -9.28
CA VAL A 60 -0.82 11.51 -9.65
C VAL A 60 -0.85 11.36 -11.18
N MET A 61 0.20 10.81 -11.77
CA MET A 61 0.25 10.46 -13.19
C MET A 61 0.41 8.96 -13.44
N ALA A 62 0.95 8.23 -12.46
CA ALA A 62 1.15 6.78 -12.54
C ALA A 62 1.15 6.18 -11.14
N ALA A 63 0.94 4.87 -11.07
CA ALA A 63 1.02 4.06 -9.86
C ALA A 63 1.94 2.87 -10.09
N VAL A 64 2.65 2.47 -9.05
CA VAL A 64 3.44 1.25 -9.04
C VAL A 64 2.49 0.05 -8.87
N GLN A 65 2.70 -1.02 -9.62
CA GLN A 65 1.99 -2.27 -9.40
C GLN A 65 2.65 -3.06 -8.27
N ASN A 66 1.86 -3.74 -7.47
CA ASN A 66 2.36 -4.77 -6.57
C ASN A 66 2.62 -6.08 -7.32
N TYR A 67 3.12 -7.12 -6.64
CA TYR A 67 3.43 -8.42 -7.27
C TYR A 67 2.19 -9.20 -7.71
N GLU A 68 1.00 -8.77 -7.33
CA GLU A 68 -0.28 -9.29 -7.83
C GLU A 68 -0.78 -8.53 -9.08
N GLU A 69 0.07 -7.68 -9.66
CA GLU A 69 -0.21 -6.85 -10.83
C GLU A 69 -1.35 -5.83 -10.60
N THR A 70 -1.66 -5.51 -9.35
CA THR A 70 -2.64 -4.48 -8.99
C THR A 70 -1.95 -3.20 -8.53
N THR A 71 -2.70 -2.10 -8.44
CA THR A 71 -2.24 -0.82 -7.89
C THR A 71 -2.80 -0.57 -6.50
N ASN A 72 -3.28 -1.62 -5.84
CA ASN A 72 -3.92 -1.54 -4.54
C ASN A 72 -3.53 -2.74 -3.67
N ASN A 73 -3.44 -2.47 -2.37
CA ASN A 73 -3.38 -3.48 -1.33
C ASN A 73 -4.74 -3.51 -0.62
N PHE A 74 -5.26 -4.69 -0.32
CA PHE A 74 -6.61 -4.84 0.21
C PHE A 74 -6.57 -5.14 1.71
N PRO A 75 -7.08 -4.23 2.56
CA PRO A 75 -7.27 -4.52 3.97
C PRO A 75 -8.41 -5.52 4.16
N GLN A 76 -8.25 -6.41 5.12
CA GLN A 76 -9.26 -7.38 5.51
C GLN A 76 -9.39 -7.44 7.03
N ALA A 77 -10.61 -7.74 7.49
CA ALA A 77 -10.80 -8.19 8.85
C ALA A 77 -10.73 -9.72 8.87
N TRP A 78 -9.77 -10.26 9.59
CA TRP A 78 -9.59 -11.68 9.79
C TRP A 78 -10.27 -12.11 11.09
N VAL A 79 -11.05 -13.19 11.03
CA VAL A 79 -11.72 -13.77 12.19
C VAL A 79 -11.54 -15.28 12.18
N ARG A 80 -11.70 -15.91 13.34
CA ARG A 80 -11.67 -17.37 13.40
C ARG A 80 -12.94 -17.96 12.77
N SER A 81 -12.80 -19.06 12.06
CA SER A 81 -13.90 -19.72 11.33
C SER A 81 -15.03 -20.24 12.25
N ASP A 82 -14.76 -20.48 13.53
CA ASP A 82 -15.71 -20.88 14.56
C ASP A 82 -16.42 -19.69 15.25
N SER A 83 -16.08 -18.45 14.88
CA SER A 83 -16.68 -17.26 15.46
C SER A 83 -18.08 -16.97 14.90
N SER A 84 -18.90 -16.30 15.72
CA SER A 84 -20.23 -15.83 15.26
C SER A 84 -20.14 -14.84 14.11
N ILE A 85 -19.05 -14.06 14.03
CA ILE A 85 -18.80 -13.10 12.96
C ILE A 85 -18.57 -13.84 11.63
N ALA A 86 -17.72 -14.91 11.65
CA ALA A 86 -17.49 -15.74 10.47
C ALA A 86 -18.79 -16.40 9.98
N LEU A 87 -19.59 -16.94 10.89
CA LEU A 87 -20.87 -17.57 10.55
C LEU A 87 -21.82 -16.56 9.90
N ALA A 88 -21.92 -15.35 10.43
CA ALA A 88 -22.76 -14.29 9.87
C ALA A 88 -22.27 -13.80 8.49
N TYR A 89 -20.95 -13.84 8.26
CA TYR A 89 -20.39 -13.46 6.95
C TYR A 89 -20.64 -14.53 5.88
N LEU A 90 -20.67 -15.81 6.30
CA LEU A 90 -20.77 -16.96 5.39
C LEU A 90 -22.23 -17.44 5.17
N ASP A 91 -23.22 -16.94 5.94
CA ASP A 91 -24.60 -17.43 5.86
C ASP A 91 -25.41 -16.83 4.71
N ASP A 92 -24.86 -15.86 3.96
CA ASP A 92 -25.49 -15.11 2.87
C ASP A 92 -26.86 -14.47 3.27
N ASP A 93 -27.13 -14.31 4.57
CA ASP A 93 -28.36 -13.68 5.06
C ASP A 93 -28.17 -12.16 5.14
N PRO A 94 -28.86 -11.37 4.29
CA PRO A 94 -28.74 -9.92 4.33
C PRO A 94 -29.27 -9.26 5.60
N SER A 95 -29.91 -10.03 6.50
CA SER A 95 -30.35 -9.53 7.82
C SER A 95 -29.27 -9.64 8.88
N THR A 96 -28.21 -10.41 8.64
CA THR A 96 -27.01 -10.49 9.48
C THR A 96 -25.95 -9.53 8.97
N ASP A 97 -25.40 -8.73 9.86
CA ASP A 97 -24.32 -7.79 9.53
C ASP A 97 -23.06 -8.16 10.33
N PRO A 98 -22.08 -8.79 9.68
CA PRO A 98 -20.85 -9.24 10.34
C PRO A 98 -20.06 -8.08 10.93
N ILE A 99 -20.16 -6.86 10.36
CA ILE A 99 -19.46 -5.68 10.89
C ILE A 99 -20.06 -5.23 12.21
N SER A 100 -21.40 -5.15 12.31
CA SER A 100 -22.07 -4.86 13.58
C SER A 100 -21.75 -5.86 14.68
N MET A 101 -21.49 -7.12 14.32
CA MET A 101 -21.13 -8.17 15.29
C MET A 101 -19.69 -8.04 15.85
N MET A 102 -18.88 -7.16 15.28
CA MET A 102 -17.56 -6.83 15.83
C MET A 102 -17.65 -5.89 17.05
N GLU A 103 -18.79 -5.24 17.25
CA GLU A 103 -19.02 -4.36 18.41
C GLU A 103 -18.80 -5.12 19.71
N GLY A 104 -18.03 -4.51 20.63
CA GLY A 104 -17.67 -5.08 21.92
C GLY A 104 -16.66 -6.24 21.88
N ARG A 105 -16.17 -6.65 20.71
CA ARG A 105 -15.11 -7.68 20.57
C ARG A 105 -13.75 -7.05 20.70
N ALA A 106 -12.77 -7.82 21.17
CA ALA A 106 -11.39 -7.37 21.17
C ALA A 106 -10.82 -7.41 19.75
N SER A 107 -10.23 -6.29 19.30
CA SER A 107 -9.58 -6.18 17.99
C SER A 107 -8.06 -6.21 18.10
N CYS A 108 -7.42 -6.71 17.04
CA CYS A 108 -5.98 -6.72 16.83
C CYS A 108 -5.64 -5.81 15.67
N HIS A 109 -4.90 -4.73 15.93
CA HIS A 109 -4.42 -3.79 14.92
C HIS A 109 -2.95 -4.01 14.62
N THR A 110 -2.50 -3.60 13.44
CA THR A 110 -1.09 -3.70 13.01
C THR A 110 -0.16 -2.73 13.74
N GLY A 111 -0.69 -1.62 14.22
CA GLY A 111 0.03 -0.57 14.92
C GLY A 111 -0.78 0.72 14.96
N TRP A 112 -0.29 1.70 15.72
CA TRP A 112 -0.95 3.01 15.81
C TRP A 112 -0.86 3.74 14.47
N LEU A 113 -2.03 4.13 13.94
CA LEU A 113 -2.21 4.89 12.69
C LEU A 113 -1.69 4.21 11.41
N ASP A 114 -1.46 2.91 11.47
CA ASP A 114 -1.20 2.14 10.25
C ASP A 114 -2.41 2.17 9.31
N SER A 115 -2.17 2.42 8.02
CA SER A 115 -3.25 2.62 7.05
C SER A 115 -4.11 1.37 6.84
N ILE A 116 -3.51 0.17 6.76
CA ILE A 116 -4.24 -1.08 6.51
C ILE A 116 -4.91 -1.60 7.76
N GLY A 117 -4.17 -1.66 8.87
CA GLY A 117 -4.68 -2.30 10.09
C GLY A 117 -5.48 -1.38 11.00
N MET A 118 -5.55 -0.06 10.68
CA MET A 118 -6.28 0.87 11.54
C MET A 118 -7.04 1.94 10.76
N LEU A 119 -6.37 2.76 9.93
CA LEU A 119 -7.05 3.92 9.34
C LEU A 119 -8.19 3.52 8.40
N LEU A 120 -7.96 2.59 7.47
CA LEU A 120 -9.00 2.15 6.55
C LEU A 120 -10.16 1.42 7.25
N PRO A 121 -9.92 0.47 8.17
CA PRO A 121 -11.01 -0.13 8.96
C PRO A 121 -11.81 0.90 9.76
N MET A 122 -11.14 1.80 10.48
CA MET A 122 -11.84 2.81 11.27
C MET A 122 -12.55 3.84 10.39
N GLY A 123 -11.94 4.26 9.28
CA GLY A 123 -12.57 5.13 8.30
C GLY A 123 -13.85 4.53 7.74
N HIS A 124 -13.84 3.23 7.42
CA HIS A 124 -15.03 2.48 7.00
C HIS A 124 -16.12 2.46 8.11
N LEU A 125 -15.73 2.13 9.35
CA LEU A 125 -16.68 2.05 10.47
C LEU A 125 -17.33 3.41 10.76
N ILE A 126 -16.54 4.49 10.76
CA ILE A 126 -17.04 5.86 10.98
C ILE A 126 -17.88 6.31 9.78
N GLY A 127 -17.38 6.13 8.56
CA GLY A 127 -18.03 6.58 7.33
C GLY A 127 -19.39 5.91 7.07
N ASN A 128 -19.56 4.66 7.54
CA ASN A 128 -20.84 3.92 7.44
C ASN A 128 -21.71 4.02 8.70
N GLY A 129 -21.32 4.82 9.70
CA GLY A 129 -22.12 5.09 10.88
C GLY A 129 -22.14 3.98 11.94
N TYR A 130 -21.20 3.03 11.91
CA TYR A 130 -21.01 2.07 12.99
C TYR A 130 -20.38 2.70 14.22
N VAL A 131 -19.53 3.72 14.00
CA VAL A 131 -18.87 4.48 15.05
C VAL A 131 -19.29 5.94 14.95
N ASP A 132 -19.85 6.45 16.04
CA ASP A 132 -20.23 7.86 16.16
C ASP A 132 -19.04 8.68 16.65
N THR A 133 -18.74 9.78 15.96
CA THR A 133 -17.68 10.72 16.32
C THR A 133 -18.16 11.92 17.12
N ASP A 134 -19.47 12.01 17.40
CA ASP A 134 -20.05 13.10 18.16
C ASP A 134 -19.45 13.17 19.59
N GLY A 135 -18.85 14.32 19.90
CA GLY A 135 -18.15 14.53 21.18
C GLY A 135 -16.67 14.12 21.21
N SER A 136 -16.11 13.63 20.10
CA SER A 136 -14.67 13.45 19.98
C SER A 136 -13.95 14.83 19.97
N SER A 137 -12.70 14.87 20.41
CA SER A 137 -11.90 16.12 20.45
C SER A 137 -11.54 16.68 19.07
N GLY A 138 -11.83 15.96 18.01
CA GLY A 138 -11.50 16.37 16.64
C GLY A 138 -10.01 16.23 16.29
N ASP A 139 -9.19 15.68 17.21
CA ASP A 139 -7.80 15.33 16.97
C ASP A 139 -7.63 13.82 16.77
N ILE A 140 -6.48 13.43 16.22
CA ILE A 140 -6.20 12.03 15.87
C ILE A 140 -6.13 11.11 17.10
N GLU A 141 -5.74 11.61 18.27
CA GLU A 141 -5.66 10.82 19.50
C GLU A 141 -7.06 10.35 19.96
N SER A 142 -8.13 11.07 19.56
CA SER A 142 -9.48 10.64 19.85
C SER A 142 -9.84 9.29 19.22
N LEU A 143 -9.13 8.89 18.17
CA LEU A 143 -9.33 7.60 17.50
C LEU A 143 -9.13 6.40 18.45
N ARG A 144 -8.23 6.51 19.45
CA ARG A 144 -8.07 5.46 20.49
C ARG A 144 -9.36 5.25 21.26
N GLY A 145 -10.02 6.35 21.63
CA GLY A 145 -11.31 6.30 22.34
C GLY A 145 -12.41 5.71 21.47
N LEU A 146 -12.43 6.02 20.17
CA LEU A 146 -13.39 5.47 19.22
C LEU A 146 -13.17 3.96 19.01
N ILE A 147 -11.91 3.50 18.90
CA ILE A 147 -11.58 2.06 18.82
C ILE A 147 -12.09 1.33 20.08
N HIS A 148 -11.72 1.79 21.26
CA HIS A 148 -12.15 1.15 22.51
C HIS A 148 -13.65 1.29 22.79
N GLY A 149 -14.30 2.30 22.21
CA GLY A 149 -15.74 2.50 22.31
C GLY A 149 -16.54 1.55 21.45
N PHE A 150 -16.08 1.25 20.25
CA PHE A 150 -16.72 0.30 19.34
C PHE A 150 -16.30 -1.15 19.65
N PHE A 151 -15.00 -1.41 19.70
CA PHE A 151 -14.46 -2.70 20.11
C PHE A 151 -14.46 -2.81 21.65
N SER A 152 -13.54 -3.55 22.22
CA SER A 152 -13.39 -3.62 23.67
C SER A 152 -12.14 -2.88 24.15
N ASN A 153 -12.08 -2.61 25.45
CA ASN A 153 -10.88 -2.06 26.08
C ASN A 153 -9.68 -3.03 26.04
N GLU A 154 -9.89 -4.29 25.67
CA GLU A 154 -8.87 -5.32 25.53
C GLU A 154 -8.26 -5.32 24.11
N SER A 155 -8.74 -4.45 23.21
CA SER A 155 -8.23 -4.31 21.86
C SER A 155 -6.74 -3.97 21.85
N SER A 156 -5.97 -4.68 21.01
CA SER A 156 -4.53 -4.53 20.90
C SER A 156 -4.17 -3.49 19.84
N ILE A 157 -3.51 -2.42 20.27
CA ILE A 157 -2.86 -1.42 19.42
C ILE A 157 -1.37 -1.48 19.76
N PRO A 158 -0.61 -2.37 19.11
CA PRO A 158 0.75 -2.67 19.53
C PRO A 158 1.75 -1.55 19.14
N GLY A 159 2.79 -1.40 19.96
CA GLY A 159 3.99 -0.64 19.58
C GLY A 159 4.99 -1.52 18.85
N HIS A 160 6.00 -0.90 18.24
CA HIS A 160 7.02 -1.56 17.40
C HIS A 160 7.75 -2.74 18.07
N ASP A 161 7.91 -2.72 19.38
CA ASP A 161 8.60 -3.79 20.13
C ASP A 161 7.67 -4.97 20.50
N SER A 162 6.39 -4.89 20.15
CA SER A 162 5.41 -5.93 20.45
C SER A 162 5.49 -7.08 19.44
N PRO A 163 5.34 -8.35 19.87
CA PRO A 163 5.23 -9.48 18.94
C PRO A 163 3.94 -9.43 18.10
N TYR A 164 3.01 -8.55 18.44
CA TYR A 164 1.76 -8.33 17.73
C TYR A 164 1.81 -7.15 16.75
N PHE A 165 2.97 -6.51 16.59
CA PHE A 165 3.15 -5.39 15.68
C PHE A 165 3.24 -5.86 14.22
N GLY A 166 2.67 -5.05 13.30
CA GLY A 166 2.66 -5.28 11.85
C GLY A 166 1.58 -6.27 11.39
N ALA A 167 1.52 -6.50 10.10
CA ALA A 167 0.48 -7.32 9.46
C ALA A 167 0.45 -8.75 10.03
N LEU A 168 1.60 -9.39 10.11
CA LEU A 168 1.75 -10.72 10.68
C LEU A 168 1.45 -10.76 12.17
N GLY A 169 1.86 -9.72 12.92
CA GLY A 169 1.61 -9.58 14.34
C GLY A 169 0.12 -9.50 14.68
N ALA A 170 -0.69 -8.85 13.84
CA ALA A 170 -2.14 -8.81 14.02
C ALA A 170 -2.77 -10.21 13.87
N ILE A 171 -2.32 -11.01 12.90
CA ILE A 171 -2.78 -12.41 12.74
C ILE A 171 -2.34 -13.26 13.94
N ARG A 172 -1.12 -13.10 14.42
CA ARG A 172 -0.64 -13.77 15.64
C ARG A 172 -1.52 -13.43 16.85
N CYS A 173 -1.89 -12.16 17.04
CA CYS A 173 -2.80 -11.71 18.08
C CYS A 173 -4.15 -12.45 18.04
N LEU A 174 -4.72 -12.62 16.83
CA LEU A 174 -5.94 -13.39 16.59
C LEU A 174 -5.74 -14.88 16.92
N SER A 175 -4.65 -15.46 16.45
CA SER A 175 -4.36 -16.90 16.59
C SER A 175 -4.14 -17.29 18.05
N GLU A 176 -3.46 -16.49 18.81
CA GLU A 176 -3.22 -16.67 20.24
C GLU A 176 -4.46 -16.32 21.10
N GLY A 177 -5.55 -15.82 20.50
CA GLY A 177 -6.82 -15.51 21.16
C GLY A 177 -6.76 -14.25 22.03
N ILE A 178 -5.82 -13.32 21.76
CA ILE A 178 -5.75 -12.01 22.41
C ILE A 178 -6.89 -11.12 21.90
N GLY A 179 -7.21 -11.21 20.60
CA GLY A 179 -8.37 -10.58 20.01
C GLY A 179 -9.24 -11.56 19.22
N GLU A 180 -10.45 -11.12 18.87
CA GLU A 180 -11.43 -11.91 18.13
C GLU A 180 -11.51 -11.46 16.66
N VAL A 181 -11.00 -10.26 16.35
CA VAL A 181 -10.94 -9.68 15.00
C VAL A 181 -9.55 -9.11 14.79
N ALA A 182 -8.87 -9.45 13.70
CA ALA A 182 -7.59 -8.85 13.32
C ALA A 182 -7.71 -8.09 12.00
N PHE A 183 -7.17 -6.88 11.94
CA PHE A 183 -7.10 -6.11 10.71
C PHE A 183 -5.72 -6.24 10.11
N SER A 184 -5.66 -6.73 8.86
CA SER A 184 -4.39 -6.96 8.16
C SER A 184 -4.61 -6.98 6.65
N THR A 185 -3.57 -7.32 5.89
CA THR A 185 -3.63 -7.40 4.42
C THR A 185 -4.28 -8.70 3.95
N GLU A 186 -4.85 -8.66 2.75
CA GLU A 186 -5.15 -9.85 1.96
C GLU A 186 -3.89 -10.71 1.78
N GLY A 187 -4.06 -12.02 1.69
CA GLY A 187 -2.95 -12.95 1.44
C GLY A 187 -2.07 -13.30 2.64
N ILE A 188 -2.02 -12.46 3.68
CA ILE A 188 -1.10 -12.63 4.82
C ILE A 188 -1.17 -14.00 5.50
N VAL A 189 -2.36 -14.56 5.60
CA VAL A 189 -2.55 -15.89 6.23
C VAL A 189 -2.00 -17.00 5.34
N SER A 190 -2.27 -16.96 4.03
CA SER A 190 -1.75 -17.95 3.09
C SER A 190 -0.24 -17.88 2.93
N GLU A 191 0.33 -16.69 3.02
CA GLU A 191 1.77 -16.49 2.93
C GLU A 191 2.54 -16.96 4.17
N SER A 192 1.89 -16.95 5.34
CA SER A 192 2.58 -17.16 6.61
C SER A 192 2.15 -18.41 7.37
N CYS A 193 0.94 -18.95 7.07
CA CYS A 193 0.34 -20.05 7.79
C CYS A 193 -0.19 -21.18 6.87
N ASP A 194 0.24 -21.21 5.62
CA ASP A 194 -0.12 -22.27 4.66
C ASP A 194 1.08 -22.57 3.75
N ASN A 195 2.23 -22.79 4.34
CA ASN A 195 3.41 -23.19 3.59
C ASN A 195 3.28 -24.65 3.13
N ASP A 196 3.80 -24.99 1.97
CA ASP A 196 3.88 -26.37 1.44
C ASP A 196 4.57 -27.33 2.41
N ASN A 197 5.43 -26.81 3.26
CA ASN A 197 6.07 -27.52 4.35
C ASN A 197 5.58 -26.95 5.70
N PRO A 198 4.77 -27.68 6.46
CA PRO A 198 4.26 -27.22 7.76
C PRO A 198 5.33 -26.91 8.81
N GLU A 199 6.59 -27.35 8.59
CA GLU A 199 7.72 -27.00 9.47
C GLU A 199 8.19 -25.55 9.26
N ASP A 200 7.76 -24.91 8.18
CA ASP A 200 8.04 -23.51 7.85
C ASP A 200 6.93 -22.55 8.35
N ASP A 201 5.79 -23.10 8.80
CA ASP A 201 4.75 -22.30 9.44
C ASP A 201 5.22 -21.80 10.82
N GLU A 202 4.74 -20.63 11.19
CA GLU A 202 4.99 -20.09 12.52
C GLU A 202 4.25 -20.94 13.59
N ASP A 203 4.89 -21.23 14.71
CA ASP A 203 4.36 -22.09 15.80
C ASP A 203 2.97 -21.68 16.32
N TRP A 204 2.61 -20.38 16.18
CA TRP A 204 1.32 -19.84 16.62
C TRP A 204 0.24 -19.90 15.52
N CYS A 205 0.56 -20.28 14.28
CA CYS A 205 -0.40 -20.39 13.20
C CYS A 205 -1.48 -21.42 13.51
N LEU A 206 -2.71 -21.08 13.22
CA LEU A 206 -3.80 -22.03 13.09
C LEU A 206 -3.78 -22.61 11.67
N GLY A 207 -4.46 -23.72 11.45
CA GLY A 207 -4.63 -24.21 10.06
C GLY A 207 -5.40 -23.17 9.22
N ILE A 208 -5.03 -23.03 7.94
CA ILE A 208 -5.58 -21.98 7.04
C ILE A 208 -7.12 -21.94 7.05
N ASN A 209 -7.77 -23.09 7.11
CA ASN A 209 -9.24 -23.21 7.17
C ASN A 209 -9.85 -22.70 8.48
N GLN A 210 -9.05 -22.31 9.46
CA GLN A 210 -9.51 -21.74 10.72
C GLN A 210 -9.57 -20.21 10.68
N TYR A 211 -9.23 -19.59 9.56
CA TYR A 211 -9.36 -18.16 9.33
C TYR A 211 -10.41 -17.87 8.26
N VAL A 212 -11.15 -16.81 8.45
CA VAL A 212 -12.11 -16.27 7.47
C VAL A 212 -11.80 -14.81 7.24
N PRO A 213 -11.47 -14.41 5.99
CA PRO A 213 -11.30 -13.01 5.63
C PRO A 213 -12.66 -12.35 5.38
N ILE A 214 -12.84 -11.15 5.89
CA ILE A 214 -13.99 -10.27 5.63
C ILE A 214 -13.50 -9.08 4.83
N SER A 215 -13.85 -9.04 3.55
CA SER A 215 -13.36 -8.08 2.56
C SER A 215 -14.43 -7.03 2.27
N VAL A 216 -14.46 -5.96 3.07
CA VAL A 216 -15.48 -4.89 2.94
C VAL A 216 -14.85 -3.49 2.93
N PHE A 217 -13.54 -3.39 3.10
CA PHE A 217 -12.82 -2.12 3.23
C PHE A 217 -12.34 -1.60 1.88
N ASP A 218 -12.24 -0.27 1.77
CA ASP A 218 -11.62 0.36 0.62
C ASP A 218 -10.13 0.02 0.53
N PRO A 219 -9.57 -0.05 -0.69
CA PRO A 219 -8.19 -0.41 -0.88
C PRO A 219 -7.22 0.69 -0.43
N LEU A 220 -6.02 0.27 0.02
CA LEU A 220 -4.86 1.14 0.15
C LEU A 220 -4.15 1.22 -1.20
N PRO A 221 -4.04 2.39 -1.83
CA PRO A 221 -3.29 2.53 -3.07
C PRO A 221 -1.79 2.22 -2.86
N THR A 222 -1.12 1.77 -3.90
CA THR A 222 0.33 1.58 -3.91
C THR A 222 1.06 2.92 -4.09
N THR A 223 2.39 2.88 -4.10
CA THR A 223 3.24 4.06 -4.37
C THR A 223 2.84 4.77 -5.66
N SER A 224 2.73 6.08 -5.59
CA SER A 224 2.33 6.95 -6.70
C SER A 224 3.53 7.68 -7.31
N VAL A 225 3.48 7.89 -8.61
CA VAL A 225 4.30 8.90 -9.29
C VAL A 225 3.52 10.21 -9.32
N VAL A 226 3.97 11.17 -8.54
CA VAL A 226 3.32 12.46 -8.32
C VAL A 226 4.09 13.57 -9.03
N TYR A 227 3.38 14.58 -9.49
CA TYR A 227 3.93 15.77 -10.16
C TYR A 227 3.15 17.03 -9.79
N ASN A 228 3.75 18.19 -10.04
CA ASN A 228 3.05 19.48 -9.93
C ASN A 228 2.57 19.92 -11.32
N PRO A 229 1.24 20.04 -11.55
CA PRO A 229 0.69 20.51 -12.83
C PRO A 229 1.12 21.93 -13.23
N SER A 230 1.57 22.74 -12.28
CA SER A 230 2.03 24.10 -12.53
C SER A 230 3.47 24.19 -13.03
N THR A 231 4.30 23.19 -12.74
CA THR A 231 5.73 23.17 -13.07
C THR A 231 6.06 22.18 -14.18
N LEU A 232 5.28 21.11 -14.35
CA LEU A 232 5.47 20.10 -15.40
C LEU A 232 4.36 20.18 -16.45
N ASP A 233 4.69 20.71 -17.62
CA ASP A 233 3.74 20.87 -18.72
C ASP A 233 3.25 19.51 -19.28
N VAL A 234 2.12 19.55 -19.99
CA VAL A 234 1.43 18.35 -20.52
C VAL A 234 2.35 17.51 -21.43
N ARG A 235 3.20 18.14 -22.25
CA ARG A 235 4.07 17.44 -23.19
C ARG A 235 5.18 16.69 -22.42
N SER A 236 5.83 17.38 -21.50
CA SER A 236 6.90 16.82 -20.65
C SER A 236 6.34 15.70 -19.77
N ARG A 237 5.19 15.91 -19.13
CA ARG A 237 4.47 14.87 -18.36
C ARG A 237 4.18 13.63 -19.20
N THR A 238 3.65 13.80 -20.42
CA THR A 238 3.32 12.67 -21.30
C THR A 238 4.58 11.90 -21.69
N ALA A 239 5.68 12.60 -21.97
CA ALA A 239 6.96 11.97 -22.32
C ALA A 239 7.51 11.15 -21.14
N VAL A 240 7.54 11.72 -19.92
CA VAL A 240 7.97 11.03 -18.70
C VAL A 240 7.11 9.80 -18.45
N LEU A 241 5.78 9.95 -18.51
CA LEU A 241 4.84 8.85 -18.29
C LEU A 241 5.04 7.72 -19.30
N ASN A 242 5.25 8.03 -20.57
CA ASN A 242 5.52 7.02 -21.59
C ASN A 242 6.84 6.30 -21.34
N ALA A 243 7.89 7.01 -20.94
CA ALA A 243 9.18 6.42 -20.59
C ALA A 243 9.05 5.48 -19.38
N LEU A 244 8.34 5.89 -18.32
CA LEU A 244 8.12 5.03 -17.15
C LEU A 244 7.34 3.76 -17.49
N VAL A 245 6.25 3.88 -18.26
CA VAL A 245 5.42 2.74 -18.65
C VAL A 245 6.15 1.81 -19.63
N SER A 246 7.12 2.32 -20.42
CA SER A 246 7.90 1.47 -21.33
C SER A 246 8.79 0.47 -20.59
N LEU A 247 9.15 0.73 -19.33
CA LEU A 247 9.87 -0.23 -18.49
C LEU A 247 9.09 -1.53 -18.26
N ASN A 248 7.75 -1.49 -18.27
CA ASN A 248 6.91 -2.68 -18.15
C ASN A 248 6.92 -3.53 -19.42
N TYR A 249 7.21 -2.93 -20.56
CA TYR A 249 7.26 -3.66 -21.85
C TYR A 249 8.40 -4.68 -21.87
N ASP A 250 9.48 -4.40 -21.15
CA ASP A 250 10.61 -5.31 -21.05
C ASP A 250 10.24 -6.59 -20.30
N MET A 251 9.34 -6.52 -19.29
CA MET A 251 8.76 -7.70 -18.64
C MET A 251 7.96 -8.57 -19.61
N TYR A 252 7.19 -7.95 -20.50
CA TYR A 252 6.38 -8.68 -21.48
C TYR A 252 7.25 -9.46 -22.48
N LEU A 253 8.38 -8.92 -22.87
CA LEU A 253 9.33 -9.58 -23.76
C LEU A 253 10.06 -10.75 -23.09
N GLU A 254 10.33 -10.69 -21.79
CA GLU A 254 10.90 -11.81 -21.03
C GLU A 254 9.97 -13.03 -21.02
N ASN A 255 8.69 -12.82 -20.82
CA ASN A 255 7.68 -13.89 -20.84
C ASN A 255 7.40 -14.42 -22.27
N TYR A 256 7.80 -13.71 -23.32
CA TYR A 256 7.62 -14.11 -24.70
C TYR A 256 8.77 -14.97 -25.25
N SER A 257 9.67 -15.41 -24.40
CA SER A 257 10.72 -16.35 -24.77
C SER A 257 10.10 -17.68 -25.19
N THR A 258 10.01 -17.86 -26.49
CA THR A 258 9.55 -19.02 -27.19
C THR A 258 10.01 -20.35 -26.59
N ALA A 259 9.07 -21.29 -26.55
CA ALA A 259 9.31 -22.69 -26.25
C ALA A 259 10.63 -23.22 -26.88
N GLY A 260 11.63 -23.50 -26.06
CA GLY A 260 12.79 -24.29 -26.45
C GLY A 260 14.18 -23.68 -26.22
N GLY A 261 14.30 -22.48 -25.76
CA GLY A 261 15.61 -21.88 -25.45
C GLY A 261 15.67 -21.41 -24.00
N THR A 262 16.67 -21.84 -23.27
CA THR A 262 17.10 -21.24 -21.99
C THR A 262 17.57 -19.80 -22.23
N TYR A 263 16.66 -18.88 -22.34
CA TYR A 263 16.97 -17.44 -22.31
C TYR A 263 16.67 -16.92 -20.91
N THR A 264 17.68 -16.90 -20.09
CA THR A 264 17.76 -16.05 -18.91
C THR A 264 18.30 -14.68 -19.33
N GLY A 265 17.60 -13.97 -20.17
CA GLY A 265 18.02 -12.69 -20.67
C GLY A 265 16.96 -11.66 -20.38
N CYS A 266 17.13 -10.93 -19.30
CA CYS A 266 16.52 -9.62 -19.15
C CYS A 266 16.97 -8.70 -20.29
N TYR A 267 16.09 -7.89 -20.79
CA TYR A 267 16.47 -6.77 -21.63
C TYR A 267 17.26 -5.78 -20.74
N ASP A 268 18.54 -5.60 -21.06
CA ASP A 268 19.42 -4.72 -20.31
C ASP A 268 19.04 -3.26 -20.59
N ILE A 269 18.64 -2.50 -19.56
CA ILE A 269 18.37 -1.06 -19.67
C ILE A 269 19.64 -0.32 -20.14
N SER A 270 20.81 -0.90 -19.93
CA SER A 270 22.08 -0.40 -20.42
C SER A 270 22.28 -0.56 -21.92
N ILE A 271 21.32 -1.11 -22.67
CA ILE A 271 21.41 -1.46 -24.11
C ILE A 271 21.75 -0.30 -25.06
N HIS A 272 21.78 0.90 -24.60
CA HIS A 272 22.41 1.93 -25.41
C HIS A 272 23.94 1.83 -25.48
N LYS A 273 24.55 0.85 -24.79
CA LYS A 273 26.01 0.55 -24.86
C LYS A 273 26.28 -0.91 -24.53
N VAL A 274 25.95 -1.83 -25.42
CA VAL A 274 26.46 -3.21 -25.28
C VAL A 274 27.87 -3.27 -25.89
N ASP A 275 28.88 -3.29 -25.03
CA ASP A 275 30.13 -4.01 -25.29
C ASP A 275 29.89 -5.48 -24.89
N GLU A 276 30.24 -6.44 -25.75
CA GLU A 276 30.06 -7.89 -25.56
C GLU A 276 30.74 -8.45 -24.29
N ASP A 277 31.55 -7.65 -23.60
CA ASP A 277 32.30 -8.00 -22.38
C ASP A 277 31.72 -7.34 -21.09
N SER A 278 30.59 -6.61 -21.15
CA SER A 278 30.01 -6.00 -19.95
C SER A 278 29.30 -7.04 -19.08
N PRO A 279 29.43 -6.95 -17.73
CA PRO A 279 28.64 -7.81 -16.84
C PRO A 279 27.16 -7.58 -17.12
N LYS A 280 26.37 -8.66 -17.04
CA LYS A 280 24.91 -8.65 -17.25
C LYS A 280 24.30 -7.47 -16.51
N GLY A 281 23.70 -6.52 -17.23
CA GLY A 281 23.00 -5.39 -16.65
C GLY A 281 21.75 -5.81 -15.90
N GLU A 282 21.26 -4.93 -15.04
CA GLU A 282 19.99 -5.15 -14.32
C GLU A 282 18.80 -5.04 -15.30
N CYS A 283 17.81 -5.91 -15.14
CA CYS A 283 16.56 -5.86 -15.91
C CYS A 283 15.71 -4.64 -15.57
N GLY A 284 14.89 -4.17 -16.52
CA GLY A 284 13.91 -3.12 -16.27
C GLY A 284 12.97 -3.44 -15.11
N SER A 285 12.49 -4.68 -15.07
CA SER A 285 11.67 -5.19 -13.95
C SER A 285 12.43 -5.25 -12.63
N GLU A 286 13.73 -5.60 -12.67
CA GLU A 286 14.59 -5.62 -11.49
C GLU A 286 14.87 -4.21 -10.97
N VAL A 287 15.07 -3.24 -11.87
CA VAL A 287 15.20 -1.82 -11.52
C VAL A 287 13.91 -1.31 -10.89
N LEU A 288 12.75 -1.61 -11.45
CA LEU A 288 11.46 -1.22 -10.88
C LEU A 288 11.25 -1.87 -9.51
N ALA A 289 11.44 -3.18 -9.38
CA ALA A 289 11.30 -3.89 -8.12
C ALA A 289 12.21 -3.33 -7.02
N ASN A 290 13.46 -3.02 -7.38
CA ASN A 290 14.45 -2.55 -6.42
C ASN A 290 14.33 -1.05 -6.06
N ILE A 291 13.81 -0.22 -6.97
CA ILE A 291 13.67 1.24 -6.77
C ILE A 291 12.26 1.60 -6.30
N LEU A 292 11.25 0.91 -6.82
CA LEU A 292 9.85 1.26 -6.66
C LEU A 292 9.05 0.27 -5.80
N ASP A 293 9.68 -0.82 -5.37
CA ASP A 293 9.05 -1.92 -4.63
C ASP A 293 7.88 -2.56 -5.40
N GLY A 294 8.05 -2.75 -6.71
CA GLY A 294 7.02 -3.36 -7.53
C GLY A 294 7.46 -3.65 -8.95
N PRO A 295 6.82 -4.62 -9.61
CA PRO A 295 7.25 -5.14 -10.92
C PRO A 295 6.93 -4.21 -12.09
N GLY A 296 6.09 -3.20 -11.90
CA GLY A 296 5.64 -2.36 -13.01
C GLY A 296 5.04 -1.03 -12.60
N ILE A 297 4.86 -0.15 -13.60
CA ILE A 297 4.20 1.15 -13.47
C ILE A 297 3.06 1.22 -14.47
N VAL A 298 1.89 1.65 -14.01
CA VAL A 298 0.73 1.87 -14.86
C VAL A 298 0.24 3.30 -14.76
N ARG A 299 -0.48 3.75 -15.79
CA ARG A 299 -1.13 5.07 -15.78
C ARG A 299 -2.18 5.12 -14.69
N ALA A 300 -2.16 6.20 -13.91
CA ALA A 300 -3.15 6.43 -12.88
C ALA A 300 -3.51 7.92 -12.80
N THR A 301 -4.63 8.23 -12.19
CA THR A 301 -5.01 9.59 -11.83
C THR A 301 -5.22 9.71 -10.32
N SER A 302 -5.12 10.92 -9.78
CA SER A 302 -5.39 11.13 -8.36
C SER A 302 -6.79 10.65 -7.95
N GLN A 303 -7.79 10.86 -8.79
CA GLN A 303 -9.17 10.47 -8.48
C GLN A 303 -9.35 8.95 -8.48
N ASP A 304 -8.78 8.25 -9.47
CA ASP A 304 -8.97 6.80 -9.59
C ASP A 304 -8.12 6.02 -8.59
N HIS A 305 -6.90 6.52 -8.29
CA HIS A 305 -5.94 5.82 -7.47
C HIS A 305 -6.02 6.20 -5.98
N ILE A 306 -6.05 7.51 -5.68
CA ILE A 306 -6.09 8.01 -4.28
C ILE A 306 -7.53 8.29 -3.80
N GLY A 307 -8.49 8.44 -4.72
CA GLY A 307 -9.87 8.80 -4.40
C GLY A 307 -10.54 7.85 -3.39
N PRO A 308 -10.54 6.53 -3.59
CA PRO A 308 -11.13 5.59 -2.63
C PRO A 308 -10.52 5.69 -1.23
N PHE A 309 -9.20 5.71 -1.13
CA PHE A 309 -8.47 5.93 0.12
C PHE A 309 -8.89 7.25 0.80
N SER A 310 -8.94 8.34 0.01
CA SER A 310 -9.41 9.65 0.49
C SER A 310 -10.83 9.61 1.05
N ASP A 311 -11.71 8.89 0.40
CA ASP A 311 -13.12 8.79 0.81
C ASP A 311 -13.27 8.03 2.12
N SER A 312 -12.47 7.01 2.36
CA SER A 312 -12.44 6.29 3.63
C SER A 312 -11.88 7.13 4.77
N ILE A 313 -10.66 7.66 4.63
CA ILE A 313 -9.96 8.29 5.77
C ILE A 313 -10.47 9.68 6.13
N ARG A 314 -11.17 10.39 5.24
CA ARG A 314 -11.68 11.75 5.50
C ARG A 314 -12.61 11.85 6.70
N HIS A 315 -13.19 10.74 7.13
CA HIS A 315 -14.09 10.68 8.27
C HIS A 315 -13.38 10.56 9.62
N ILE A 316 -12.07 10.29 9.59
CA ILE A 316 -11.25 10.13 10.79
C ILE A 316 -10.89 11.52 11.34
N PRO A 317 -11.23 11.81 12.61
CA PRO A 317 -10.89 13.10 13.22
C PRO A 317 -9.37 13.34 13.21
N GLY A 318 -8.93 14.53 12.80
CA GLY A 318 -7.53 14.96 12.86
C GLY A 318 -6.57 14.28 11.90
N VAL A 319 -7.04 13.42 10.97
CA VAL A 319 -6.16 12.67 10.06
C VAL A 319 -5.34 13.58 9.14
N ALA A 320 -5.92 14.70 8.70
CA ALA A 320 -5.25 15.61 7.80
C ALA A 320 -4.09 16.35 8.48
N GLU A 321 -4.30 16.79 9.71
CA GLU A 321 -3.29 17.44 10.55
C GLU A 321 -2.19 16.45 10.91
N PHE A 322 -2.55 15.21 11.26
CA PHE A 322 -1.59 14.15 11.55
C PHE A 322 -0.64 13.92 10.36
N PHE A 323 -1.16 13.77 9.15
CA PHE A 323 -0.29 13.56 7.99
C PHE A 323 0.60 14.77 7.66
N GLN A 324 0.22 15.99 8.05
CA GLN A 324 1.10 17.15 7.92
C GLN A 324 2.30 17.13 8.88
N GLU A 325 2.14 16.51 10.04
CA GLU A 325 3.17 16.45 11.08
C GLU A 325 4.13 15.26 10.92
N GLU A 326 3.62 14.12 10.47
CA GLU A 326 4.35 12.84 10.42
C GLU A 326 4.91 12.51 9.00
N VAL A 327 4.29 13.04 7.96
CA VAL A 327 4.70 12.84 6.56
C VAL A 327 5.71 13.91 6.14
#